data_097d7ebd6bf369e876ffa317273511f5
#
_entry.id   097d7ebd6bf369e876ffa317273511f5
#
_cell.length_a   1.000
_cell.length_b   1.000
_cell.length_c   1.000
_cell.angle_alpha   90.00
_cell.angle_beta   90.00
_cell.angle_gamma   90.00
#
_symmetry.space_group_name_H-M   'P 1'
#
loop_
_entity.id
_entity.type
_entity.pdbx_description
1 polymer ?
#
loop_
_entity_poly.entity_id
_entity_poly.type
_entity_poly.pdbx_seq_one_letter_code
_entity_poly.pdbx_strand_id
1 'polypeptide(L)'
;MFVFEYYNAEYEYSYVNGSLTIDKIMAKSVRKNVGSFDLTRATLVAKVNSQEALGKARQQLRTYNCSSGVDDPGDIVIYTYDNDSNEMIRLFMLPDDSMKEAIVSAIGNGVAHL
;
A
#
# COMPACT_ATOMS: atom_id res chain seq x y z
N MET A 1 -7.38 -17.83 -8.43
CA MET A 1 -6.42 -17.00 -7.68
C MET A 1 -5.79 -15.97 -8.60
N PHE A 2 -5.94 -14.68 -8.28
CA PHE A 2 -5.28 -13.63 -9.02
C PHE A 2 -4.03 -13.21 -8.28
N VAL A 3 -2.93 -13.09 -9.02
CA VAL A 3 -1.67 -12.56 -8.52
C VAL A 3 -1.31 -11.37 -9.37
N PHE A 4 -1.20 -10.21 -8.74
CA PHE A 4 -0.72 -9.01 -9.40
C PHE A 4 0.64 -8.66 -8.82
N GLU A 5 1.61 -8.51 -9.70
CA GLU A 5 2.95 -8.10 -9.31
C GLU A 5 3.31 -6.80 -10.02
N TYR A 6 3.90 -5.90 -9.29
CA TYR A 6 4.37 -4.64 -9.84
C TYR A 6 5.70 -4.29 -9.22
N TYR A 7 6.61 -3.89 -10.08
CA TYR A 7 7.96 -3.51 -9.70
C TYR A 7 8.16 -2.04 -10.00
N ASN A 8 8.43 -1.25 -8.98
CA ASN A 8 9.05 0.05 -9.20
C ASN A 8 10.56 -0.08 -8.96
N ALA A 9 11.30 1.03 -8.94
CA ALA A 9 12.76 0.97 -8.84
C ALA A 9 13.26 0.31 -7.55
N GLU A 10 12.45 0.30 -6.48
CA GLU A 10 12.90 -0.11 -5.15
C GLU A 10 11.99 -1.13 -4.48
N TYR A 11 10.75 -1.29 -4.94
CA TYR A 11 9.78 -2.13 -4.26
C TYR A 11 9.05 -3.05 -5.24
N GLU A 12 8.75 -4.24 -4.76
CA GLU A 12 7.87 -5.18 -5.44
C GLU A 12 6.57 -5.29 -4.64
N TYR A 13 5.47 -5.10 -5.31
CA TYR A 13 4.14 -5.25 -4.72
C TYR A 13 3.50 -6.53 -5.28
N SER A 14 3.05 -7.41 -4.40
CA SER A 14 2.33 -8.63 -4.78
C SER A 14 0.97 -8.65 -4.11
N TYR A 15 -0.08 -8.70 -4.91
CA TYR A 15 -1.44 -8.72 -4.40
C TYR A 15 -2.10 -10.05 -4.71
N VAL A 16 -2.52 -10.77 -3.69
CA VAL A 16 -3.15 -12.09 -3.80
C VAL A 16 -4.32 -12.18 -2.82
N ASN A 17 -5.54 -12.35 -3.35
CA ASN A 17 -6.74 -12.60 -2.53
C ASN A 17 -6.93 -11.61 -1.37
N GLY A 18 -6.76 -10.33 -1.64
CA GLY A 18 -6.94 -9.30 -0.62
C GLY A 18 -5.72 -9.03 0.25
N SER A 19 -4.65 -9.78 0.08
CA SER A 19 -3.41 -9.58 0.84
C SER A 19 -2.35 -8.94 -0.05
N LEU A 20 -1.81 -7.82 0.40
CA LEU A 20 -0.74 -7.11 -0.28
C LEU A 20 0.58 -7.37 0.44
N THR A 21 1.52 -7.98 -0.25
CA THR A 21 2.86 -8.21 0.28
C THR A 21 3.83 -7.28 -0.41
N ILE A 22 4.71 -6.65 0.35
CA ILE A 22 5.68 -5.70 -0.17
C ILE A 22 7.07 -6.14 0.21
N ASP A 23 7.94 -6.24 -0.81
CA ASP A 23 9.37 -6.50 -0.63
C ASP A 23 10.15 -5.29 -1.12
N LYS A 24 11.20 -4.95 -0.39
CA LYS A 24 12.15 -3.95 -0.83
C LYS A 24 13.23 -4.65 -1.66
N ILE A 25 13.48 -4.11 -2.84
CA ILE A 25 14.54 -4.62 -3.72
C ILE A 25 15.83 -3.88 -3.40
N MET A 26 16.80 -4.63 -2.93
CA MET A 26 18.12 -4.08 -2.62
C MET A 26 19.10 -4.40 -3.74
N ALA A 27 20.32 -3.95 -3.61
CA ALA A 27 21.35 -4.15 -4.65
C ALA A 27 21.45 -5.61 -5.09
N LYS A 28 21.55 -5.83 -6.40
CA LYS A 28 21.73 -7.16 -7.01
C LYS A 28 20.61 -8.14 -6.72
N SER A 29 19.38 -7.65 -6.72
CA SER A 29 18.18 -8.49 -6.57
C SER A 29 18.03 -9.15 -5.19
N VAL A 30 18.74 -8.67 -4.19
CA VAL A 30 18.46 -9.07 -2.81
C VAL A 30 17.17 -8.44 -2.37
N ARG A 31 16.27 -9.23 -1.81
CA ARG A 31 14.95 -8.78 -1.40
C ARG A 31 14.81 -8.85 0.11
N LYS A 32 14.20 -7.82 0.67
CA LYS A 32 13.85 -7.80 2.09
C LYS A 32 12.35 -7.62 2.22
N ASN A 33 11.69 -8.53 2.90
CA ASN A 33 10.25 -8.41 3.14
C ASN A 33 9.97 -7.22 4.06
N VAL A 34 9.12 -6.31 3.60
CA VAL A 34 8.69 -5.15 4.39
C VAL A 34 7.50 -5.53 5.26
N GLY A 35 6.53 -6.22 4.68
CA GLY A 35 5.35 -6.62 5.40
C GLY A 35 4.28 -7.18 4.48
N SER A 36 3.22 -7.67 5.12
CA SER A 36 2.04 -8.17 4.45
C SER A 36 0.81 -7.50 5.07
N PHE A 37 -0.08 -6.98 4.24
CA PHE A 37 -1.19 -6.13 4.68
C PHE A 37 -2.51 -6.66 4.17
N ASP A 38 -3.52 -6.64 5.04
CA ASP A 38 -4.86 -7.15 4.71
C ASP A 38 -5.71 -6.02 4.14
N LEU A 39 -5.83 -5.96 2.82
CA LEU A 39 -6.61 -4.92 2.16
C LEU A 39 -8.12 -5.14 2.27
N THR A 40 -8.56 -6.33 2.68
CA THR A 40 -9.99 -6.55 2.92
C THR A 40 -10.47 -5.77 4.15
N ARG A 41 -9.55 -5.36 5.01
CA ARG A 41 -9.84 -4.58 6.22
C ARG A 41 -9.44 -3.13 6.08
N ALA A 42 -9.11 -2.68 4.88
CA ALA A 42 -8.73 -1.30 4.64
C ALA A 42 -9.87 -0.33 4.99
N THR A 43 -9.51 0.75 5.66
CA THR A 43 -10.48 1.77 6.05
C THR A 43 -10.45 2.98 5.13
N LEU A 44 -9.34 3.19 4.43
CA LEU A 44 -9.20 4.27 3.46
C LEU A 44 -8.10 3.94 2.46
N VAL A 45 -8.38 4.20 1.19
CA VAL A 45 -7.38 4.25 0.12
C VAL A 45 -7.61 5.55 -0.64
N ALA A 46 -6.63 6.43 -0.66
CA ALA A 46 -6.80 7.76 -1.24
C ALA A 46 -5.48 8.28 -1.79
N LYS A 47 -5.57 9.32 -2.62
CA LYS A 47 -4.38 10.03 -3.04
C LYS A 47 -3.73 10.72 -1.86
N VAL A 48 -2.41 10.77 -1.84
CA VAL A 48 -1.63 11.25 -0.70
C VAL A 48 -2.00 12.68 -0.32
N ASN A 49 -2.29 13.52 -1.30
CA ASN A 49 -2.62 14.93 -1.07
C ASN A 49 -4.12 15.20 -1.04
N SER A 50 -4.95 14.17 -0.97
CA SER A 50 -6.40 14.35 -0.91
C SER A 50 -6.85 14.83 0.47
N GLN A 51 -8.06 15.39 0.55
CA GLN A 51 -8.63 15.82 1.83
C GLN A 51 -8.86 14.64 2.76
N GLU A 52 -9.25 13.51 2.23
CA GLU A 52 -9.46 12.28 3.00
C GLU A 52 -8.16 11.83 3.67
N ALA A 53 -7.06 11.84 2.92
CA ALA A 53 -5.76 11.46 3.46
C ALA A 53 -5.26 12.48 4.49
N LEU A 54 -5.41 13.75 4.21
CA LEU A 54 -4.99 14.81 5.13
C LEU A 54 -5.79 14.77 6.44
N GLY A 55 -7.06 14.41 6.36
CA GLY A 55 -7.90 14.27 7.54
C GLY A 55 -7.44 13.18 8.49
N LYS A 56 -6.77 12.16 7.98
CA LYS A 56 -6.24 11.04 8.79
C LYS A 56 -4.75 11.19 9.12
N ALA A 57 -4.08 12.18 8.59
CA ALA A 57 -2.64 12.31 8.75
C ALA A 57 -2.19 12.53 10.20
N ARG A 58 -3.08 12.99 11.05
CA ARG A 58 -2.78 13.25 12.47
C ARG A 58 -2.81 12.01 13.35
N GLN A 59 -3.36 10.91 12.85
CA GLN A 59 -3.38 9.67 13.62
C GLN A 59 -1.97 9.14 13.81
N GLN A 60 -1.64 8.76 15.02
CA GLN A 60 -0.34 8.16 15.32
C GLN A 60 -0.39 6.69 15.00
N LEU A 61 0.02 6.34 13.80
CA LEU A 61 0.04 4.98 13.31
C LEU A 61 1.45 4.63 12.84
N ARG A 62 1.79 3.35 12.96
CA ARG A 62 3.00 2.85 12.33
C ARG A 62 2.89 3.10 10.83
N THR A 63 3.90 3.73 10.26
CA THR A 63 3.90 4.16 8.87
C THR A 63 4.97 3.42 8.09
N TYR A 64 4.56 2.87 6.96
CA TYR A 64 5.47 2.26 5.99
C TYR A 64 5.49 3.12 4.74
N ASN A 65 6.68 3.59 4.34
CA ASN A 65 6.84 4.30 3.08
C ASN A 65 7.47 3.34 2.08
N CYS A 66 6.65 2.82 1.20
CA CYS A 66 7.04 1.87 0.16
C CYS A 66 6.90 2.49 -1.23
N SER A 67 7.10 3.79 -1.33
CA SER A 67 7.20 4.50 -2.60
C SER A 67 8.65 4.49 -3.10
N SER A 68 8.93 5.19 -4.18
CA SER A 68 10.24 5.12 -4.82
C SER A 68 11.29 6.08 -4.27
N GLY A 69 10.96 6.94 -3.32
CA GLY A 69 11.90 7.96 -2.88
C GLY A 69 11.79 8.34 -1.43
N VAL A 70 12.87 8.87 -0.88
CA VAL A 70 12.94 9.27 0.52
C VAL A 70 12.00 10.45 0.80
N ASP A 71 11.93 11.39 -0.12
CA ASP A 71 11.12 12.60 0.03
C ASP A 71 9.81 12.55 -0.76
N ASP A 72 9.54 11.42 -1.42
CA ASP A 72 8.33 11.25 -2.20
C ASP A 72 7.43 10.24 -1.49
N PRO A 73 6.30 10.67 -0.91
CA PRO A 73 5.39 9.73 -0.25
C PRO A 73 4.66 8.83 -1.23
N GLY A 74 4.91 8.98 -2.54
CA GLY A 74 4.27 8.20 -3.56
C GLY A 74 2.98 8.82 -4.03
N ASP A 75 2.07 7.98 -4.50
CA ASP A 75 0.84 8.42 -5.16
C ASP A 75 -0.38 8.22 -4.28
N ILE A 76 -0.44 7.09 -3.57
CA ILE A 76 -1.58 6.76 -2.73
C ILE A 76 -1.14 6.40 -1.32
N VAL A 77 -2.08 6.55 -0.39
CA VAL A 77 -1.93 6.10 0.99
C VAL A 77 -3.06 5.13 1.31
N ILE A 78 -2.73 4.06 2.02
CA ILE A 78 -3.67 3.03 2.42
C ILE A 78 -3.63 2.92 3.95
N TYR A 79 -4.80 3.00 4.57
CA TYR A 79 -5.00 2.72 5.99
C TYR A 79 -5.62 1.34 6.12
N THR A 80 -4.84 0.38 6.58
CA THR A 80 -5.27 -0.99 6.68
C THR A 80 -4.59 -1.68 7.87
N TYR A 81 -4.63 -3.01 7.90
CA TYR A 81 -4.08 -3.78 9.01
C TYR A 81 -2.92 -4.65 8.55
N ASP A 82 -1.89 -4.70 9.39
CA ASP A 82 -0.76 -5.60 9.21
C ASP A 82 -1.20 -7.03 9.51
N ASN A 83 -0.92 -7.97 8.60
CA ASN A 83 -1.29 -9.37 8.79
C ASN A 83 -0.58 -10.03 9.97
N ASP A 84 0.64 -9.61 10.27
CA ASP A 84 1.42 -10.22 11.33
C ASP A 84 1.09 -9.67 12.71
N SER A 85 1.01 -8.35 12.84
CA SER A 85 0.77 -7.71 14.13
C SER A 85 -0.71 -7.47 14.42
N ASN A 86 -1.55 -7.53 13.38
CA ASN A 86 -2.97 -7.21 13.46
C ASN A 86 -3.24 -5.78 13.94
N GLU A 87 -2.30 -4.89 13.70
CA GLU A 87 -2.42 -3.48 14.04
C GLU A 87 -2.75 -2.65 12.81
N MET A 88 -3.51 -1.57 13.01
CA MET A 88 -3.75 -0.61 11.93
C MET A 88 -2.48 0.13 11.60
N ILE A 89 -2.20 0.27 10.32
CA ILE A 89 -1.01 0.94 9.83
C ILE A 89 -1.36 1.92 8.71
N ARG A 90 -0.40 2.77 8.39
CA ARG A 90 -0.46 3.68 7.25
C ARG A 90 0.62 3.26 6.26
N LEU A 91 0.20 3.04 5.01
CA LEU A 91 1.09 2.56 3.96
C LEU A 91 1.09 3.54 2.80
N PHE A 92 2.26 4.08 2.46
CA PHE A 92 2.46 4.87 1.25
C PHE A 92 3.03 3.98 0.16
N MET A 93 2.47 4.07 -1.05
CA MET A 93 2.96 3.29 -2.17
C MET A 93 2.79 4.03 -3.49
N LEU A 94 3.47 3.54 -4.52
CA LEU A 94 3.44 4.10 -5.86
C LEU A 94 3.12 2.99 -6.86
N PRO A 95 1.86 2.55 -6.92
CA PRO A 95 1.47 1.49 -7.84
C PRO A 95 1.21 2.03 -9.24
N ASP A 96 1.26 1.13 -10.23
CA ASP A 96 0.81 1.47 -11.57
C ASP A 96 -0.72 1.43 -11.65
N ASP A 97 -1.26 1.76 -12.83
CA ASP A 97 -2.71 1.82 -13.01
C ASP A 97 -3.38 0.47 -12.84
N SER A 98 -2.75 -0.60 -13.29
CA SER A 98 -3.30 -1.95 -13.15
C SER A 98 -3.40 -2.35 -11.68
N MET A 99 -2.39 -2.04 -10.89
CA MET A 99 -2.40 -2.32 -9.45
C MET A 99 -3.46 -1.47 -8.73
N LYS A 100 -3.60 -0.20 -9.11
CA LYS A 100 -4.64 0.67 -8.54
C LYS A 100 -6.02 0.10 -8.80
N GLU A 101 -6.29 -0.35 -10.02
CA GLU A 101 -7.57 -0.96 -10.37
C GLU A 101 -7.82 -2.23 -9.57
N ALA A 102 -6.82 -3.05 -9.39
CA ALA A 102 -6.94 -4.28 -8.60
C ALA A 102 -7.28 -3.94 -7.14
N ILE A 103 -6.62 -2.95 -6.57
CA ILE A 103 -6.88 -2.51 -5.20
C ILE A 103 -8.30 -1.97 -5.04
N VAL A 104 -8.73 -1.11 -5.95
CA VAL A 104 -10.08 -0.53 -5.92
C VAL A 104 -11.14 -1.61 -6.04
N SER A 105 -10.94 -2.57 -6.95
CA SER A 105 -11.87 -3.68 -7.13
C SER A 105 -12.00 -4.55 -5.89
N ALA A 106 -10.92 -4.71 -5.16
CA ALA A 106 -10.91 -5.54 -3.96
C ALA A 106 -11.59 -4.85 -2.77
N ILE A 107 -11.43 -3.54 -2.66
CA ILE A 107 -11.83 -2.79 -1.46
C ILE A 107 -13.23 -2.23 -1.58
N GLY A 108 -13.63 -1.82 -2.79
CA GLY A 108 -14.94 -1.24 -3.03
C GLY A 108 -14.97 0.28 -2.91
N ASN A 109 -16.11 0.84 -3.33
CA ASN A 109 -16.21 2.28 -3.58
C ASN A 109 -16.32 3.13 -2.32
N GLY A 110 -16.75 2.55 -1.19
CA GLY A 110 -16.92 3.30 0.04
C GLY A 110 -15.63 3.64 0.74
N VAL A 111 -14.55 2.95 0.40
CA VAL A 111 -13.24 3.07 1.05
C VAL A 111 -12.21 3.68 0.11
N ALA A 112 -12.31 3.39 -1.18
CA ALA A 112 -11.35 3.87 -2.18
C ALA A 112 -11.77 5.25 -2.72
N HIS A 113 -10.90 6.22 -2.57
CA HIS A 113 -11.10 7.61 -3.00
C HIS A 113 -9.97 8.02 -3.96
N LEU A 114 -9.87 7.34 -5.06
CA LEU A 114 -8.80 7.60 -6.05
C LEU A 114 -9.28 8.39 -7.27
#